data_67d82bc53914cf6f3160151e9956c900
#
_entry.id   67d82bc53914cf6f3160151e9956c900
#
_cell.length_a   1.000
_cell.length_b   1.000
_cell.length_c   1.000
_cell.angle_alpha   90.00
_cell.angle_beta   90.00
_cell.angle_gamma   90.00
#
_symmetry.space_group_name_H-M   'P 1'
#
loop_
_entity.id
_entity.type
_entity.pdbx_description
1 polymer ?
#
loop_
_entity_poly.entity_id
_entity_poly.type
_entity_poly.pdbx_seq_one_letter_code
_entity_poly.pdbx_strand_id
1 'polypeptide(L)'
;MADKEVRPRTLVGLNRDGMYKIFADKGFTKGCEVGVREGNNSFSMLSIIPDLHLTLVDPYMVYEEIRLKKRNKSKWHLDTINRIRHKAIRRMSNSNVRWLMTTSELASKCVEDESLDFVYIDGNHSFDFITQDLQFWFPKVRKGGILSGHDYGMRSVRAAVDTFAKFHRSFVQHTDKEKEEAKSPNKVSWVMEKKG
;
A
#
# COMPACT_ATOMS: atom_id res chain seq x y z
N MET A 1 20.71 25.11 14.79
CA MET A 1 21.20 24.16 13.77
C MET A 1 20.11 24.04 12.73
N ALA A 2 20.36 24.44 11.48
CA ALA A 2 19.36 24.36 10.42
C ALA A 2 19.01 22.90 10.17
N ASP A 3 17.72 22.58 10.29
CA ASP A 3 17.16 21.27 9.94
C ASP A 3 17.52 20.99 8.47
N LYS A 4 18.43 20.08 8.23
CA LYS A 4 18.71 19.65 6.86
C LYS A 4 17.43 19.05 6.32
N GLU A 5 16.82 19.73 5.35
CA GLU A 5 15.65 19.28 4.63
C GLU A 5 15.93 17.87 4.09
N VAL A 6 15.26 16.88 4.66
CA VAL A 6 15.43 15.48 4.28
C VAL A 6 14.66 15.27 2.98
N ARG A 7 15.36 15.35 1.85
CA ARG A 7 14.73 15.10 0.54
C ARG A 7 14.51 13.60 0.32
N PRO A 8 13.35 13.21 -0.23
CA PRO A 8 13.12 11.83 -0.63
C PRO A 8 14.23 11.32 -1.57
N ARG A 9 14.66 10.07 -1.37
CA ARG A 9 15.69 9.44 -2.20
C ARG A 9 15.04 8.57 -3.26
N THR A 10 15.55 8.62 -4.49
CA THR A 10 15.10 7.77 -5.58
C THR A 10 15.77 6.40 -5.50
N LEU A 11 14.97 5.33 -5.63
CA LEU A 11 15.44 3.98 -5.88
C LEU A 11 15.65 3.83 -7.38
N VAL A 12 16.85 4.23 -7.83
CA VAL A 12 17.18 4.39 -9.25
C VAL A 12 17.07 3.05 -10.00
N GLY A 13 16.34 3.06 -11.11
CA GLY A 13 16.16 1.89 -11.98
C GLY A 13 15.20 0.83 -11.43
N LEU A 14 14.46 1.13 -10.35
CA LEU A 14 13.51 0.19 -9.76
C LEU A 14 12.05 0.57 -10.08
N ASN A 15 11.29 -0.46 -10.39
CA ASN A 15 9.84 -0.46 -10.36
C ASN A 15 9.35 -1.18 -9.08
N ARG A 16 8.05 -1.34 -8.95
CA ARG A 16 7.40 -2.01 -7.83
C ARG A 16 7.89 -3.45 -7.62
N ASP A 17 8.03 -4.22 -8.70
CA ASP A 17 8.54 -5.59 -8.63
C ASP A 17 10.00 -5.64 -8.16
N GLY A 18 10.82 -4.68 -8.57
CA GLY A 18 12.19 -4.51 -8.06
C GLY A 18 12.22 -4.22 -6.56
N MET A 19 11.26 -3.42 -6.07
CA MET A 19 11.10 -3.18 -4.64
C MET A 19 10.72 -4.46 -3.87
N TYR A 20 9.84 -5.32 -4.43
CA TYR A 20 9.48 -6.60 -3.80
C TYR A 20 10.64 -7.60 -3.77
N LYS A 21 11.54 -7.57 -4.75
CA LYS A 21 12.80 -8.34 -4.69
C LYS A 21 13.66 -7.93 -3.51
N ILE A 22 13.75 -6.62 -3.20
CA ILE A 22 14.44 -6.15 -2.00
C ILE A 22 13.76 -6.68 -0.72
N PHE A 23 12.42 -6.80 -0.69
CA PHE A 23 11.72 -7.39 0.45
C PHE A 23 12.03 -8.89 0.59
N ALA A 24 12.09 -9.60 -0.53
CA ALA A 24 12.51 -11.01 -0.55
C ALA A 24 13.96 -11.18 -0.06
N ASP A 25 14.90 -10.36 -0.52
CA ASP A 25 16.30 -10.37 -0.11
C ASP A 25 16.49 -10.06 1.40
N LYS A 26 15.56 -9.27 1.98
CA LYS A 26 15.49 -9.02 3.42
C LYS A 26 14.90 -10.20 4.22
N GLY A 27 14.44 -11.25 3.57
CA GLY A 27 13.78 -12.40 4.19
C GLY A 27 12.39 -12.09 4.75
N PHE A 28 11.69 -11.12 4.18
CA PHE A 28 10.34 -10.77 4.62
C PHE A 28 9.34 -11.86 4.20
N THR A 29 8.50 -12.29 5.15
CA THR A 29 7.51 -13.35 4.95
C THR A 29 6.12 -12.99 5.43
N LYS A 30 5.95 -11.87 6.14
CA LYS A 30 4.66 -11.41 6.68
C LYS A 30 4.34 -10.00 6.17
N GLY A 31 3.38 -9.89 5.27
CA GLY A 31 2.98 -8.63 4.69
C GLY A 31 1.50 -8.32 4.82
N CYS A 32 1.14 -7.07 4.55
CA CYS A 32 -0.24 -6.62 4.42
C CYS A 32 -0.38 -5.69 3.22
N GLU A 33 -1.45 -5.85 2.42
CA GLU A 33 -1.87 -4.90 1.41
C GLU A 33 -3.20 -4.26 1.79
N VAL A 34 -3.22 -2.92 1.81
CA VAL A 34 -4.42 -2.12 2.05
C VAL A 34 -4.86 -1.50 0.72
N GLY A 35 -6.02 -1.94 0.21
CA GLY A 35 -6.50 -1.60 -1.11
C GLY A 35 -6.12 -2.65 -2.17
N VAL A 36 -6.80 -3.78 -2.16
CA VAL A 36 -6.49 -4.96 -3.00
C VAL A 36 -7.07 -4.85 -4.41
N ARG A 37 -8.27 -4.31 -4.52
CA ARG A 37 -9.02 -4.21 -5.77
C ARG A 37 -9.10 -5.56 -6.51
N GLU A 38 -8.49 -5.72 -7.69
CA GLU A 38 -8.47 -6.95 -8.49
C GLU A 38 -7.36 -7.94 -8.09
N GLY A 39 -6.53 -7.60 -7.10
CA GLY A 39 -5.43 -8.43 -6.60
C GLY A 39 -4.23 -8.56 -7.54
N ASN A 40 -4.06 -7.62 -8.47
CA ASN A 40 -2.90 -7.66 -9.38
C ASN A 40 -1.59 -7.47 -8.61
N ASN A 41 -1.57 -6.52 -7.70
CA ASN A 41 -0.40 -6.20 -6.90
C ASN A 41 -0.11 -7.28 -5.86
N SER A 42 -1.16 -7.77 -5.16
CA SER A 42 -1.05 -8.92 -4.25
C SER A 42 -0.42 -10.13 -4.93
N PHE A 43 -0.87 -10.43 -6.16
CA PHE A 43 -0.35 -11.55 -6.94
C PHE A 43 1.14 -11.37 -7.28
N SER A 44 1.55 -10.14 -7.65
CA SER A 44 2.97 -9.82 -7.90
C SER A 44 3.81 -10.06 -6.64
N MET A 45 3.37 -9.55 -5.46
CA MET A 45 4.05 -9.78 -4.20
C MET A 45 4.22 -11.28 -3.88
N LEU A 46 3.14 -12.06 -3.99
CA LEU A 46 3.14 -13.50 -3.73
C LEU A 46 3.99 -14.30 -4.73
N SER A 47 4.16 -13.80 -5.95
CA SER A 47 5.00 -14.43 -6.97
C SER A 47 6.50 -14.13 -6.78
N ILE A 48 6.83 -13.02 -6.12
CA ILE A 48 8.22 -12.54 -6.00
C ILE A 48 8.82 -12.88 -4.63
N ILE A 49 8.01 -12.82 -3.55
CA ILE A 49 8.48 -13.02 -2.19
C ILE A 49 8.17 -14.46 -1.76
N PRO A 50 9.21 -15.32 -1.56
CA PRO A 50 9.00 -16.71 -1.15
C PRO A 50 8.31 -16.79 0.22
N ASP A 51 7.44 -17.78 0.37
CA ASP A 51 6.75 -18.12 1.63
C ASP A 51 5.95 -16.94 2.24
N LEU A 52 5.56 -15.97 1.42
CA LEU A 52 4.82 -14.79 1.88
C LEU A 52 3.44 -15.16 2.41
N HIS A 53 3.17 -14.81 3.66
CA HIS A 53 1.84 -14.75 4.27
C HIS A 53 1.31 -13.34 4.11
N LEU A 54 0.34 -13.14 3.24
CA LEU A 54 -0.16 -11.80 2.90
C LEU A 54 -1.56 -11.56 3.46
N THR A 55 -1.70 -10.56 4.33
CA THR A 55 -3.02 -10.05 4.75
C THR A 55 -3.54 -9.08 3.70
N LEU A 56 -4.76 -9.30 3.23
CA LEU A 56 -5.41 -8.56 2.18
C LEU A 56 -6.60 -7.77 2.74
N VAL A 57 -6.52 -6.45 2.67
CA VAL A 57 -7.52 -5.54 3.25
C VAL A 57 -8.21 -4.76 2.14
N ASP A 58 -9.51 -5.01 1.94
CA ASP A 58 -10.34 -4.23 1.02
C ASP A 58 -11.82 -4.39 1.43
N PRO A 59 -12.55 -3.31 1.67
CA PRO A 59 -13.95 -3.39 2.06
C PRO A 59 -14.88 -3.82 0.91
N TYR A 60 -14.41 -3.75 -0.34
CA TYR A 60 -15.21 -4.03 -1.54
C TYR A 60 -16.59 -3.37 -1.48
N MET A 61 -16.64 -2.11 -1.08
CA MET A 61 -17.86 -1.33 -0.92
C MET A 61 -17.81 -0.04 -1.74
N VAL A 62 -19.00 0.51 -2.02
CA VAL A 62 -19.12 1.84 -2.62
C VAL A 62 -19.08 2.88 -1.52
N TYR A 63 -18.04 3.68 -1.47
CA TYR A 63 -18.01 4.83 -0.57
C TYR A 63 -19.02 5.90 -1.01
N GLU A 64 -19.77 6.46 -0.07
CA GLU A 64 -20.83 7.41 -0.35
C GLU A 64 -20.34 8.67 -1.07
N GLU A 65 -19.13 9.12 -0.73
CA GLU A 65 -18.45 10.25 -1.39
C GLU A 65 -18.22 10.01 -2.89
N ILE A 66 -17.90 8.78 -3.28
CA ILE A 66 -17.74 8.39 -4.69
C ILE A 66 -19.09 8.31 -5.37
N ARG A 67 -20.12 7.85 -4.67
CA ARG A 67 -21.51 7.78 -5.14
C ARG A 67 -22.08 9.17 -5.45
N LEU A 68 -21.82 10.15 -4.57
CA LEU A 68 -22.30 11.53 -4.73
C LEU A 68 -21.58 12.30 -5.84
N LYS A 69 -20.25 12.09 -5.98
CA LYS A 69 -19.45 12.80 -7.01
C LYS A 69 -19.64 12.25 -8.43
N LYS A 70 -20.13 11.01 -8.59
CA LYS A 70 -20.22 10.33 -9.89
C LYS A 70 -21.62 9.79 -10.17
N ARG A 71 -22.59 10.70 -10.16
CA ARG A 71 -24.01 10.43 -10.35
C ARG A 71 -24.39 9.61 -11.62
N ASN A 72 -23.45 9.29 -12.53
CA ASN A 72 -23.74 8.65 -13.82
C ASN A 72 -22.62 7.78 -14.41
N LYS A 73 -21.68 7.22 -13.65
CA LYS A 73 -20.69 6.32 -14.25
C LYS A 73 -20.69 4.94 -13.54
N SER A 74 -21.16 3.95 -14.29
CA SER A 74 -21.31 2.53 -13.96
C SER A 74 -20.09 1.81 -13.35
N LYS A 75 -18.97 2.48 -13.22
CA LYS A 75 -17.70 1.93 -12.75
C LYS A 75 -17.71 1.48 -11.27
N TRP A 76 -18.67 1.98 -10.49
CA TRP A 76 -18.76 1.76 -9.04
C TRP A 76 -20.13 1.19 -8.60
N HIS A 77 -20.83 0.54 -9.52
CA HIS A 77 -22.02 -0.23 -9.15
C HIS A 77 -21.64 -1.45 -8.32
N LEU A 78 -22.54 -1.89 -7.46
CA LEU A 78 -22.35 -3.06 -6.61
C LEU A 78 -21.92 -4.31 -7.42
N ASP A 79 -22.50 -4.51 -8.60
CA ASP A 79 -22.13 -5.60 -9.52
C ASP A 79 -20.68 -5.53 -9.99
N THR A 80 -20.20 -4.31 -10.24
CA THR A 80 -18.79 -4.10 -10.62
C THR A 80 -17.86 -4.42 -9.46
N ILE A 81 -18.18 -3.98 -8.25
CA ILE A 81 -17.40 -4.27 -7.05
C ILE A 81 -17.41 -5.77 -6.75
N ASN A 82 -18.56 -6.43 -6.84
CA ASN A 82 -18.66 -7.87 -6.68
C ASN A 82 -17.81 -8.64 -7.70
N ARG A 83 -17.83 -8.22 -8.97
CA ARG A 83 -16.99 -8.82 -10.02
C ARG A 83 -15.49 -8.63 -9.73
N ILE A 84 -15.07 -7.44 -9.28
CA ILE A 84 -13.69 -7.14 -8.90
C ILE A 84 -13.28 -8.04 -7.72
N ARG A 85 -14.10 -8.12 -6.67
CA ARG A 85 -13.87 -8.99 -5.52
C ARG A 85 -13.73 -10.46 -5.92
N HIS A 86 -14.65 -11.00 -6.72
CA HIS A 86 -14.59 -12.39 -7.19
C HIS A 86 -13.32 -12.66 -8.03
N LYS A 87 -12.87 -11.67 -8.81
CA LYS A 87 -11.62 -11.79 -9.57
C LYS A 87 -10.41 -11.88 -8.65
N ALA A 88 -10.36 -11.05 -7.60
CA ALA A 88 -9.30 -11.09 -6.61
C ALA A 88 -9.28 -12.43 -5.85
N ILE A 89 -10.42 -12.89 -5.34
CA ILE A 89 -10.54 -14.17 -4.62
C ILE A 89 -10.06 -15.33 -5.50
N ARG A 90 -10.51 -15.42 -6.77
CA ARG A 90 -10.07 -16.48 -7.68
C ARG A 90 -8.57 -16.43 -7.96
N ARG A 91 -7.99 -15.23 -8.10
CA ARG A 91 -6.55 -15.06 -8.35
C ARG A 91 -5.71 -15.58 -7.18
N MET A 92 -6.21 -15.44 -5.95
CA MET A 92 -5.52 -15.80 -4.72
C MET A 92 -5.93 -17.18 -4.16
N SER A 93 -6.73 -17.97 -4.88
CA SER A 93 -7.34 -19.21 -4.35
C SER A 93 -6.34 -20.25 -3.86
N ASN A 94 -5.13 -20.28 -4.44
CA ASN A 94 -4.06 -21.21 -4.06
C ASN A 94 -2.90 -20.51 -3.33
N SER A 95 -3.14 -19.31 -2.81
CA SER A 95 -2.11 -18.50 -2.17
C SER A 95 -2.29 -18.46 -0.65
N ASN A 96 -1.20 -18.26 0.06
CA ASN A 96 -1.21 -18.13 1.51
C ASN A 96 -1.66 -16.72 1.93
N VAL A 97 -2.98 -16.49 1.91
CA VAL A 97 -3.57 -15.17 2.16
C VAL A 97 -4.62 -15.20 3.26
N ARG A 98 -4.64 -14.13 4.05
CA ARG A 98 -5.70 -13.84 5.02
C ARG A 98 -6.52 -12.65 4.51
N TRP A 99 -7.83 -12.84 4.31
CA TRP A 99 -8.74 -11.78 3.89
C TRP A 99 -9.34 -11.04 5.08
N LEU A 100 -9.28 -9.72 5.06
CA LEU A 100 -9.99 -8.80 5.95
C LEU A 100 -10.87 -7.87 5.08
N MET A 101 -12.07 -8.36 4.72
CA MET A 101 -13.01 -7.64 3.85
C MET A 101 -13.79 -6.59 4.66
N THR A 102 -13.06 -5.60 5.16
CA THR A 102 -13.57 -4.51 5.99
C THR A 102 -12.77 -3.24 5.76
N THR A 103 -13.14 -2.15 6.42
CA THR A 103 -12.39 -0.88 6.34
C THR A 103 -10.98 -1.03 6.89
N SER A 104 -10.06 -0.19 6.43
CA SER A 104 -8.67 -0.15 6.88
C SER A 104 -8.55 -0.02 8.40
N GLU A 105 -9.35 0.87 9.01
CA GLU A 105 -9.40 1.06 10.46
C GLU A 105 -9.78 -0.23 11.21
N LEU A 106 -10.87 -0.88 10.82
CA LEU A 106 -11.33 -2.10 11.48
C LEU A 106 -10.36 -3.26 11.26
N ALA A 107 -9.80 -3.37 10.05
CA ALA A 107 -8.82 -4.39 9.72
C ALA A 107 -7.55 -4.26 10.58
N SER A 108 -7.07 -3.04 10.82
CA SER A 108 -5.87 -2.80 11.63
C SER A 108 -6.03 -3.29 13.07
N LYS A 109 -7.25 -3.27 13.62
CA LYS A 109 -7.57 -3.80 14.96
C LYS A 109 -7.48 -5.35 15.04
N CYS A 110 -7.49 -6.03 13.89
CA CYS A 110 -7.35 -7.48 13.78
C CYS A 110 -5.91 -7.95 13.55
N VAL A 111 -4.95 -7.03 13.56
CA VAL A 111 -3.52 -7.29 13.35
C VAL A 111 -2.75 -6.81 14.56
N GLU A 112 -1.89 -7.65 15.12
CA GLU A 112 -1.06 -7.33 16.28
C GLU A 112 0.00 -6.29 15.92
N ASP A 113 0.39 -5.46 16.88
CA ASP A 113 1.47 -4.51 16.72
C ASP A 113 2.81 -5.24 16.50
N GLU A 114 3.67 -4.65 15.68
CA GLU A 114 5.00 -5.18 15.35
C GLU A 114 5.03 -6.61 14.78
N SER A 115 3.90 -7.10 14.23
CA SER A 115 3.76 -8.46 13.70
C SER A 115 4.06 -8.61 12.21
N LEU A 116 4.16 -7.49 11.45
CA LEU A 116 4.35 -7.49 10.01
C LEU A 116 5.76 -7.03 9.64
N ASP A 117 6.35 -7.67 8.63
CA ASP A 117 7.60 -7.23 8.01
C ASP A 117 7.37 -5.98 7.16
N PHE A 118 6.24 -5.93 6.46
CA PHE A 118 5.88 -4.76 5.67
C PHE A 118 4.36 -4.56 5.56
N VAL A 119 3.98 -3.32 5.26
CA VAL A 119 2.62 -2.94 4.83
C VAL A 119 2.73 -2.16 3.53
N TYR A 120 1.83 -2.43 2.59
CA TYR A 120 1.69 -1.71 1.32
C TYR A 120 0.32 -1.04 1.25
N ILE A 121 0.29 0.30 1.19
CA ILE A 121 -0.93 1.12 1.16
C ILE A 121 -1.22 1.55 -0.28
N ASP A 122 -2.35 1.08 -0.84
CA ASP A 122 -2.85 1.42 -2.19
C ASP A 122 -4.39 1.60 -2.18
N GLY A 123 -4.90 2.23 -1.11
CA GLY A 123 -6.34 2.44 -0.88
C GLY A 123 -6.86 3.75 -1.46
N ASN A 124 -7.51 4.56 -0.65
CA ASN A 124 -8.03 5.88 -1.04
C ASN A 124 -6.90 6.92 -1.02
N HIS A 125 -6.73 7.68 -2.10
CA HIS A 125 -5.61 8.60 -2.29
C HIS A 125 -5.88 10.03 -1.77
N SER A 126 -6.97 10.28 -1.04
CA SER A 126 -7.15 11.59 -0.38
C SER A 126 -6.21 11.73 0.81
N PHE A 127 -5.81 12.96 1.11
CA PHE A 127 -4.86 13.25 2.19
C PHE A 127 -5.30 12.65 3.54
N ASP A 128 -6.58 12.80 3.89
CA ASP A 128 -7.11 12.33 5.18
C ASP A 128 -7.08 10.80 5.29
N PHE A 129 -7.49 10.09 4.22
CA PHE A 129 -7.48 8.62 4.24
C PHE A 129 -6.07 8.04 4.28
N ILE A 130 -5.14 8.60 3.49
CA ILE A 130 -3.72 8.18 3.55
C ILE A 130 -3.15 8.45 4.94
N THR A 131 -3.43 9.62 5.54
CA THR A 131 -2.94 9.94 6.88
C THR A 131 -3.46 8.96 7.92
N GLN A 132 -4.74 8.59 7.84
CA GLN A 132 -5.34 7.57 8.72
C GLN A 132 -4.70 6.19 8.51
N ASP A 133 -4.53 5.76 7.26
CA ASP A 133 -3.89 4.48 6.95
C ASP A 133 -2.46 4.42 7.49
N LEU A 134 -1.66 5.48 7.32
CA LEU A 134 -0.32 5.58 7.89
C LEU A 134 -0.34 5.41 9.42
N GLN A 135 -1.28 6.07 10.11
CA GLN A 135 -1.42 5.99 11.57
C GLN A 135 -1.85 4.59 12.04
N PHE A 136 -2.78 3.95 11.34
CA PHE A 136 -3.29 2.63 11.72
C PHE A 136 -2.27 1.51 11.47
N TRP A 137 -1.50 1.60 10.38
CA TRP A 137 -0.66 0.50 9.93
C TRP A 137 0.81 0.62 10.33
N PHE A 138 1.32 1.81 10.63
CA PHE A 138 2.69 1.96 11.12
C PHE A 138 2.98 1.19 12.43
N PRO A 139 2.07 1.16 13.44
CA PRO A 139 2.26 0.32 14.62
C PRO A 139 2.39 -1.17 14.29
N LYS A 140 1.73 -1.65 13.23
CA LYS A 140 1.70 -3.07 12.85
C LYS A 140 3.01 -3.56 12.22
N VAL A 141 3.77 -2.65 11.63
CA VAL A 141 5.10 -2.94 11.09
C VAL A 141 6.07 -3.10 12.25
N ARG A 142 6.88 -4.18 12.22
CA ARG A 142 7.94 -4.37 13.21
C ARG A 142 9.10 -3.38 13.05
N LYS A 143 9.97 -3.28 14.04
CA LYS A 143 11.22 -2.53 13.94
C LYS A 143 12.11 -3.14 12.83
N GLY A 144 12.70 -2.29 11.99
CA GLY A 144 13.44 -2.69 10.78
C GLY A 144 12.56 -3.19 9.64
N GLY A 145 11.23 -3.20 9.82
CA GLY A 145 10.26 -3.46 8.76
C GLY A 145 9.96 -2.21 7.93
N ILE A 146 9.12 -2.35 6.92
CA ILE A 146 8.86 -1.31 5.91
C ILE A 146 7.38 -0.96 5.85
N LEU A 147 7.06 0.32 6.00
CA LEU A 147 5.81 0.90 5.55
C LEU A 147 5.99 1.41 4.14
N SER A 148 5.11 1.03 3.23
CA SER A 148 5.22 1.31 1.80
C SER A 148 3.85 1.59 1.19
N GLY A 149 3.82 2.03 -0.07
CA GLY A 149 2.57 2.23 -0.79
C GLY A 149 2.78 2.74 -2.20
N HIS A 150 1.68 3.13 -2.84
CA HIS A 150 1.64 3.57 -4.23
C HIS A 150 1.29 5.06 -4.39
N ASP A 151 1.23 5.50 -5.65
CA ASP A 151 0.78 6.84 -6.07
C ASP A 151 1.50 8.04 -5.41
N TYR A 152 2.78 7.88 -5.01
CA TYR A 152 3.59 8.95 -4.42
C TYR A 152 3.75 10.17 -5.35
N GLY A 153 3.51 10.02 -6.65
CA GLY A 153 3.42 11.14 -7.60
C GLY A 153 2.23 12.06 -7.36
N MET A 154 1.17 11.60 -6.67
CA MET A 154 0.01 12.43 -6.32
C MET A 154 0.33 13.36 -5.15
N ARG A 155 -0.06 14.65 -5.27
CA ARG A 155 0.21 15.67 -4.23
C ARG A 155 -0.34 15.29 -2.86
N SER A 156 -1.54 14.73 -2.80
CA SER A 156 -2.21 14.32 -1.55
C SER A 156 -1.43 13.20 -0.86
N VAL A 157 -1.03 12.17 -1.61
CA VAL A 157 -0.26 11.03 -1.09
C VAL A 157 1.11 11.50 -0.61
N ARG A 158 1.84 12.24 -1.46
CA ARG A 158 3.16 12.77 -1.11
C ARG A 158 3.11 13.62 0.16
N ALA A 159 2.16 14.56 0.24
CA ALA A 159 2.06 15.44 1.41
C ALA A 159 1.81 14.66 2.70
N ALA A 160 0.94 13.64 2.68
CA ALA A 160 0.68 12.81 3.85
C ALA A 160 1.93 11.98 4.24
N VAL A 161 2.55 11.30 3.27
CA VAL A 161 3.72 10.43 3.49
C VAL A 161 4.93 11.23 3.99
N ASP A 162 5.24 12.38 3.37
CA ASP A 162 6.38 13.22 3.77
C ASP A 162 6.19 13.81 5.18
N THR A 163 4.97 14.26 5.49
CA THR A 163 4.64 14.78 6.82
C THR A 163 4.78 13.70 7.89
N PHE A 164 4.27 12.51 7.60
CA PHE A 164 4.36 11.36 8.51
C PHE A 164 5.81 10.91 8.71
N ALA A 165 6.59 10.80 7.64
CA ALA A 165 8.00 10.43 7.69
C ALA A 165 8.82 11.44 8.51
N LYS A 166 8.58 12.75 8.32
CA LYS A 166 9.22 13.80 9.11
C LYS A 166 8.92 13.66 10.59
N PHE A 167 7.66 13.42 10.95
CA PHE A 167 7.25 13.23 12.36
C PHE A 167 7.97 12.03 12.99
N HIS A 168 8.11 10.93 12.27
CA HIS A 168 8.79 9.71 12.73
C HIS A 168 10.31 9.72 12.49
N ARG A 169 10.90 10.85 12.08
CA ARG A 169 12.34 11.00 11.78
C ARG A 169 12.86 9.92 10.82
N SER A 170 12.02 9.51 9.90
CA SER A 170 12.32 8.50 8.88
C SER A 170 12.53 9.13 7.51
N PHE A 171 13.06 8.35 6.56
CA PHE A 171 13.31 8.81 5.19
C PHE A 171 12.36 8.10 4.24
N VAL A 172 11.82 8.84 3.29
CA VAL A 172 11.08 8.26 2.16
C VAL A 172 12.03 7.98 1.02
N GLN A 173 11.93 6.78 0.46
CA GLN A 173 12.53 6.43 -0.83
C GLN A 173 11.39 6.10 -1.79
N HIS A 174 11.57 6.32 -3.08
CA HIS A 174 10.55 6.05 -4.08
C HIS A 174 11.16 5.46 -5.36
N THR A 175 10.38 4.66 -6.06
CA THR A 175 10.74 4.11 -7.38
C THR A 175 10.71 5.20 -8.45
N ASP A 176 11.43 5.00 -9.56
CA ASP A 176 11.42 5.90 -10.72
C ASP A 176 10.91 5.21 -12.00
N LYS A 177 11.20 3.92 -12.17
CA LYS A 177 10.92 3.19 -13.41
C LYS A 177 9.44 2.93 -13.66
N GLU A 178 8.60 2.80 -12.62
CA GLU A 178 7.15 2.66 -12.76
C GLU A 178 6.51 3.84 -13.50
N LYS A 179 7.02 5.05 -13.25
CA LYS A 179 6.56 6.28 -13.90
C LYS A 179 6.75 6.23 -15.41
N GLU A 180 7.86 5.67 -15.87
CA GLU A 180 8.19 5.50 -17.28
C GLU A 180 7.35 4.38 -17.92
N GLU A 181 7.29 3.21 -17.28
CA GLU A 181 6.55 2.04 -17.75
C GLU A 181 5.05 2.32 -17.86
N ALA A 182 4.46 2.97 -16.87
CA ALA A 182 3.04 3.31 -16.83
C ALA A 182 2.67 4.56 -17.64
N LYS A 183 3.66 5.28 -18.19
CA LYS A 183 3.46 6.60 -18.84
C LYS A 183 2.62 7.56 -17.99
N SER A 184 2.81 7.52 -16.68
CA SER A 184 2.05 8.30 -15.71
C SER A 184 2.94 8.78 -14.56
N PRO A 185 3.00 10.10 -14.32
CA PRO A 185 3.82 10.67 -13.25
C PRO A 185 3.34 10.29 -11.85
N ASN A 186 2.13 9.79 -11.72
CA ASN A 186 1.54 9.42 -10.44
C ASN A 186 1.92 7.99 -10.02
N LYS A 187 2.27 7.13 -10.98
CA LYS A 187 2.62 5.73 -10.77
C LYS A 187 4.01 5.57 -10.20
N VAL A 188 4.15 5.78 -8.90
CA VAL A 188 5.40 5.71 -8.16
C VAL A 188 5.13 5.04 -6.83
N SER A 189 5.88 3.98 -6.51
CA SER A 189 5.84 3.36 -5.19
C SER A 189 6.81 4.05 -4.24
N TRP A 190 6.47 4.07 -2.96
CA TRP A 190 7.29 4.64 -1.90
C TRP A 190 7.53 3.64 -0.78
N VAL A 191 8.63 3.81 -0.07
CA VAL A 191 9.00 3.02 1.12
C VAL A 191 9.54 3.91 2.22
N MET A 192 9.26 3.52 3.46
CA MET A 192 9.77 4.12 4.68
C MET A 192 10.10 3.01 5.67
N GLU A 193 11.35 2.91 6.11
CA GLU A 193 11.74 1.94 7.11
C GLU A 193 11.34 2.41 8.52
N LYS A 194 10.72 1.54 9.32
CA LYS A 194 10.44 1.78 10.73
C LYS A 194 11.72 1.58 11.54
N LYS A 195 12.26 2.68 12.04
CA LYS A 195 13.43 2.64 12.92
C LYS A 195 13.09 2.02 14.28
N GLY A 196 14.09 1.44 14.92
CA GLY A 196 13.98 0.92 16.27
C GLY A 196 13.96 2.01 17.35
#